data_136ddaf39a81b5108e3eca1b8e132ac3
#
_entry.id   136ddaf39a81b5108e3eca1b8e132ac3
#
_cell.length_a   1.000
_cell.length_b   1.000
_cell.length_c   1.000
_cell.angle_alpha   90.00
_cell.angle_beta   90.00
_cell.angle_gamma   90.00
#
_symmetry.space_group_name_H-M   'P 1'
#
loop_
_entity.id
_entity.type
_entity.pdbx_description
1 polymer ?
#
loop_
_entity_poly.entity_id
_entity_poly.type
_entity_poly.pdbx_seq_one_letter_code
_entity_poly.pdbx_strand_id
1 'polypeptide(L)'
;MMIVIDNFLKDTYGVRKLALSSTYPENREGDHKWPGDRAYVEEPHRSIYVNQYKKVFDEPAELWRMYFQSIEKSYCEGVCHPDDYKYTVITYLNLKCPLNTGTEVVGDTYHVHDQYLKKFNVDKRGFISSKKNPIDTLVYNRRVKRHNSRFTDPCIISNKFNRTLIFYGERIHRAQNFFGTNLANSRLTLIAFFD
;
A
#
# COMPACT_ATOMS: atom_id res chain seq x y z
N MET A 1 -15.10 -6.13 6.06
CA MET A 1 -15.49 -4.93 5.28
C MET A 1 -14.52 -4.70 4.14
N MET A 2 -14.98 -4.21 2.98
CA MET A 2 -14.18 -3.59 1.94
C MET A 2 -15.02 -2.47 1.30
N ILE A 3 -14.51 -1.25 1.31
CA ILE A 3 -15.20 -0.05 0.80
C ILE A 3 -14.29 0.64 -0.21
N VAL A 4 -14.87 1.07 -1.34
CA VAL A 4 -14.19 1.86 -2.37
C VAL A 4 -14.97 3.16 -2.56
N ILE A 5 -14.32 4.30 -2.36
CA ILE A 5 -14.96 5.62 -2.47
C ILE A 5 -14.15 6.49 -3.43
N ASP A 6 -14.78 6.96 -4.49
CA ASP A 6 -14.20 7.94 -5.40
C ASP A 6 -14.38 9.37 -4.85
N ASN A 7 -13.42 10.25 -5.17
CA ASN A 7 -13.42 11.66 -4.75
C ASN A 7 -13.54 11.84 -3.23
N PHE A 8 -12.82 11.01 -2.47
CA PHE A 8 -12.97 10.91 -1.02
C PHE A 8 -12.39 12.10 -0.26
N LEU A 9 -11.13 12.45 -0.53
CA LEU A 9 -10.48 13.59 0.14
C LEU A 9 -10.97 14.91 -0.45
N LYS A 10 -11.29 15.88 0.41
CA LYS A 10 -11.82 17.19 -0.01
C LYS A 10 -10.82 18.00 -0.83
N ASP A 11 -9.53 17.99 -0.44
CA ASP A 11 -8.43 18.70 -1.13
C ASP A 11 -7.34 17.73 -1.57
N THR A 12 -7.64 16.86 -2.51
CA THR A 12 -6.68 15.85 -2.99
C THR A 12 -5.51 16.46 -3.74
N TYR A 13 -5.70 17.60 -4.41
CA TYR A 13 -4.59 18.29 -5.05
C TYR A 13 -3.59 18.85 -4.04
N GLY A 14 -4.07 19.44 -2.94
CA GLY A 14 -3.23 19.85 -1.81
C GLY A 14 -2.51 18.67 -1.16
N VAL A 15 -3.21 17.56 -0.94
CA VAL A 15 -2.63 16.30 -0.45
C VAL A 15 -1.51 15.81 -1.36
N ARG A 16 -1.73 15.79 -2.68
CA ARG A 16 -0.70 15.41 -3.65
C ARG A 16 0.47 16.37 -3.64
N LYS A 17 0.22 17.69 -3.58
CA LYS A 17 1.29 18.71 -3.50
C LYS A 17 2.15 18.50 -2.25
N LEU A 18 1.52 18.26 -1.11
CA LEU A 18 2.20 17.92 0.14
C LEU A 18 3.06 16.66 -0.02
N ALA A 19 2.50 15.59 -0.59
CA ALA A 19 3.25 14.36 -0.85
C ALA A 19 4.48 14.60 -1.73
N LEU A 20 4.36 15.40 -2.78
CA LEU A 20 5.47 15.71 -3.69
C LEU A 20 6.55 16.62 -3.09
N SER A 21 6.21 17.42 -2.07
CA SER A 21 7.16 18.29 -1.36
C SER A 21 7.73 17.68 -0.08
N SER A 22 7.23 16.50 0.32
CA SER A 22 7.71 15.81 1.53
C SER A 22 9.09 15.20 1.30
N THR A 23 9.86 15.08 2.38
CA THR A 23 11.14 14.37 2.37
C THR A 23 10.90 12.87 2.54
N TYR A 24 11.47 12.08 1.66
CA TYR A 24 11.39 10.63 1.67
C TYR A 24 12.73 10.05 2.13
N PRO A 25 12.93 9.84 3.43
CA PRO A 25 14.13 9.16 3.90
C PRO A 25 14.17 7.73 3.37
N GLU A 26 15.37 7.14 3.28
CA GLU A 26 15.47 5.71 2.97
C GLU A 26 14.59 4.93 3.95
N ASN A 27 13.65 4.15 3.40
CA ASN A 27 12.70 3.40 4.21
C ASN A 27 13.42 2.29 4.97
N ARG A 28 13.65 2.52 6.26
CA ARG A 28 14.24 1.55 7.19
C ARG A 28 13.29 1.36 8.36
N GLU A 29 12.64 0.22 8.42
CA GLU A 29 11.94 -0.25 9.60
C GLU A 29 12.74 -1.38 10.21
N GLY A 30 13.59 -1.06 11.19
CA GLY A 30 14.58 -2.00 11.71
C GLY A 30 15.51 -2.48 10.58
N ASP A 31 15.72 -3.79 10.49
CA ASP A 31 16.52 -4.42 9.42
C ASP A 31 15.74 -4.68 8.13
N HIS A 32 14.46 -4.24 8.04
CA HIS A 32 13.58 -4.54 6.93
C HIS A 32 13.42 -3.34 6.00
N LYS A 33 13.68 -3.54 4.71
CA LYS A 33 13.45 -2.56 3.65
C LYS A 33 12.26 -3.01 2.79
N TRP A 34 11.13 -2.34 2.93
CA TRP A 34 10.00 -2.53 2.03
C TRP A 34 10.24 -1.77 0.72
N PRO A 35 9.68 -2.24 -0.41
CA PRO A 35 9.73 -1.50 -1.66
C PRO A 35 9.17 -0.08 -1.51
N GLY A 36 9.84 0.86 -2.18
CA GLY A 36 9.42 2.26 -2.21
C GLY A 36 9.91 3.10 -1.04
N ASP A 37 9.70 4.38 -1.19
CA ASP A 37 10.07 5.39 -0.21
C ASP A 37 8.82 5.87 0.53
N ARG A 38 8.99 6.25 1.79
CA ARG A 38 7.90 6.70 2.67
C ARG A 38 8.22 8.05 3.28
N ALA A 39 7.21 8.92 3.33
CA ALA A 39 7.25 10.19 4.05
C ALA A 39 6.08 10.22 5.03
N TYR A 40 6.37 10.34 6.33
CA TYR A 40 5.32 10.41 7.34
C TYR A 40 4.51 11.70 7.21
N VAL A 41 3.21 11.58 7.47
CA VAL A 41 2.32 12.74 7.45
C VAL A 41 2.33 13.38 8.83
N GLU A 42 2.77 14.64 8.87
CA GLU A 42 2.86 15.41 10.10
C GLU A 42 1.58 16.23 10.36
N GLU A 43 1.44 16.72 11.61
CA GLU A 43 0.38 17.66 11.95
C GLU A 43 0.56 19.01 11.22
N PRO A 44 -0.53 19.72 10.90
CA PRO A 44 -1.93 19.40 11.21
C PRO A 44 -2.60 18.46 10.17
N HIS A 45 -1.92 18.12 9.11
CA HIS A 45 -2.49 17.36 7.98
C HIS A 45 -2.94 15.96 8.41
N ARG A 46 -2.18 15.30 9.30
CA ARG A 46 -2.50 13.99 9.82
C ARG A 46 -3.90 13.94 10.44
N SER A 47 -4.18 14.84 11.38
CA SER A 47 -5.48 14.94 12.04
C SER A 47 -6.63 15.20 11.06
N ILE A 48 -6.40 16.04 10.03
CA ILE A 48 -7.42 16.34 9.02
C ILE A 48 -7.82 15.07 8.25
N TYR A 49 -6.84 14.26 7.82
CA TYR A 49 -7.11 13.03 7.04
C TYR A 49 -7.71 11.94 7.93
N VAL A 50 -7.20 11.76 9.15
CA VAL A 50 -7.75 10.81 10.14
C VAL A 50 -9.24 11.07 10.38
N ASN A 51 -9.62 12.32 10.59
CA ASN A 51 -11.02 12.71 10.82
C ASN A 51 -11.92 12.45 9.60
N GLN A 52 -11.37 12.42 8.39
CA GLN A 52 -12.13 12.02 7.20
C GLN A 52 -12.31 10.50 7.13
N TYR A 53 -11.25 9.72 7.40
CA TYR A 53 -11.29 8.26 7.37
C TYR A 53 -12.20 7.68 8.45
N LYS A 54 -12.12 8.17 9.69
CA LYS A 54 -12.95 7.69 10.83
C LYS A 54 -14.47 7.81 10.59
N LYS A 55 -14.91 8.68 9.66
CA LYS A 55 -16.34 8.84 9.33
C LYS A 55 -16.93 7.67 8.56
N VAL A 56 -16.11 6.80 7.99
CA VAL A 56 -16.55 5.68 7.14
C VAL A 56 -16.22 4.31 7.74
N PHE A 57 -15.62 4.27 8.91
CA PHE A 57 -15.41 3.03 9.63
C PHE A 57 -16.73 2.54 10.24
N ASP A 58 -16.93 1.24 10.21
CA ASP A 58 -18.07 0.57 10.84
C ASP A 58 -17.91 0.44 12.37
N GLU A 59 -16.67 0.54 12.86
CA GLU A 59 -16.33 0.53 14.28
C GLU A 59 -15.25 1.56 14.60
N PRO A 60 -15.20 2.05 15.85
CA PRO A 60 -14.12 2.94 16.29
C PRO A 60 -12.74 2.33 16.09
N ALA A 61 -11.80 3.16 15.65
CA ALA A 61 -10.42 2.77 15.47
C ALA A 61 -9.48 3.96 15.64
N GLU A 62 -8.29 3.70 16.15
CA GLU A 62 -7.28 4.72 16.36
C GLU A 62 -6.15 4.62 15.34
N LEU A 63 -5.61 5.78 14.92
CA LEU A 63 -4.52 5.79 13.96
C LEU A 63 -3.26 5.20 14.59
N TRP A 64 -2.75 4.13 13.99
CA TRP A 64 -1.43 3.62 14.28
C TRP A 64 -0.35 4.35 13.48
N ARG A 65 -0.52 4.45 12.15
CA ARG A 65 0.50 5.02 11.26
C ARG A 65 -0.12 5.61 9.99
N MET A 66 0.47 6.72 9.50
CA MET A 66 0.09 7.33 8.23
C MET A 66 1.31 7.87 7.50
N TYR A 67 1.41 7.58 6.20
CA TYR A 67 2.52 8.06 5.36
C TYR A 67 2.14 8.13 3.88
N PHE A 68 2.83 8.99 3.16
CA PHE A 68 2.89 8.91 1.69
C PHE A 68 3.86 7.81 1.29
N GLN A 69 3.50 7.05 0.26
CA GLN A 69 4.38 6.01 -0.29
C GLN A 69 4.54 6.22 -1.80
N SER A 70 5.81 6.21 -2.24
CA SER A 70 6.18 6.25 -3.66
C SER A 70 6.92 4.98 -4.03
N ILE A 71 6.46 4.28 -5.08
CA ILE A 71 7.11 3.05 -5.56
C ILE A 71 7.29 3.10 -7.07
N GLU A 72 8.53 2.96 -7.51
CA GLU A 72 8.94 3.01 -8.91
C GLU A 72 8.85 1.64 -9.59
N LYS A 73 8.91 1.63 -10.93
CA LYS A 73 8.83 0.43 -11.79
C LYS A 73 10.00 -0.57 -11.64
N SER A 74 11.07 -0.21 -10.93
CA SER A 74 12.16 -1.15 -10.63
C SER A 74 11.68 -2.37 -9.87
N TYR A 75 10.64 -2.21 -9.05
CA TYR A 75 9.88 -3.31 -8.47
C TYR A 75 8.73 -3.70 -9.40
N CYS A 76 8.44 -5.00 -9.56
CA CYS A 76 7.38 -5.45 -10.45
C CYS A 76 5.98 -5.19 -9.87
N GLU A 77 5.75 -5.66 -8.65
CA GLU A 77 4.46 -5.64 -7.96
C GLU A 77 4.66 -5.80 -6.45
N GLY A 78 3.61 -5.55 -5.66
CA GLY A 78 3.60 -5.80 -4.22
C GLY A 78 3.53 -7.29 -3.88
N VAL A 79 3.98 -7.65 -2.69
CA VAL A 79 3.84 -8.99 -2.14
C VAL A 79 2.42 -9.18 -1.63
N CYS A 80 1.78 -10.30 -1.90
CA CYS A 80 0.53 -10.68 -1.24
C CYS A 80 0.78 -10.91 0.25
N HIS A 81 0.12 -10.13 1.10
CA HIS A 81 0.25 -10.20 2.56
C HIS A 81 -1.02 -9.68 3.25
N PRO A 82 -1.31 -10.06 4.47
CA PRO A 82 -2.21 -9.35 5.36
C PRO A 82 -1.42 -8.25 6.09
N ASP A 83 -2.13 -7.25 6.60
CA ASP A 83 -1.63 -6.31 7.59
C ASP A 83 -2.10 -6.72 8.99
N ASP A 84 -1.30 -6.38 10.00
CA ASP A 84 -1.57 -6.69 11.41
C ASP A 84 -2.44 -5.60 12.09
N TYR A 85 -3.30 -4.92 11.34
CA TYR A 85 -4.13 -3.80 11.80
C TYR A 85 -5.61 -4.05 11.51
N LYS A 86 -6.49 -3.40 12.27
CA LYS A 86 -7.93 -3.51 12.06
C LYS A 86 -8.34 -3.01 10.68
N TYR A 87 -7.89 -1.81 10.31
CA TYR A 87 -8.16 -1.25 8.98
C TYR A 87 -6.87 -0.85 8.27
N THR A 88 -6.81 -1.19 6.99
CA THR A 88 -5.86 -0.62 6.03
C THR A 88 -6.61 0.33 5.09
N VAL A 89 -6.06 1.52 4.93
CA VAL A 89 -6.59 2.58 4.08
C VAL A 89 -5.55 2.95 3.02
N ILE A 90 -5.97 2.98 1.76
CA ILE A 90 -5.11 3.36 0.63
C ILE A 90 -5.85 4.42 -0.20
N THR A 91 -5.32 5.64 -0.27
CA THR A 91 -5.81 6.69 -1.18
C THR A 91 -4.82 6.91 -2.31
N TYR A 92 -5.28 6.82 -3.56
CA TYR A 92 -4.43 7.01 -4.74
C TYR A 92 -4.30 8.48 -5.09
N LEU A 93 -3.05 8.93 -5.32
CA LEU A 93 -2.70 10.31 -5.57
C LEU A 93 -2.15 10.56 -6.99
N ASN A 94 -2.17 9.57 -7.88
CA ASN A 94 -1.73 9.72 -9.26
C ASN A 94 -2.80 10.38 -10.12
N LEU A 95 -2.47 11.51 -10.79
CA LEU A 95 -3.38 12.18 -11.74
C LEU A 95 -3.64 11.31 -12.97
N LYS A 96 -2.62 10.59 -13.43
CA LYS A 96 -2.67 9.60 -14.51
C LYS A 96 -1.91 8.37 -14.08
N CYS A 97 -2.40 7.20 -14.42
CA CYS A 97 -1.76 5.93 -14.12
C CYS A 97 -2.01 4.93 -15.27
N PRO A 98 -1.08 4.00 -15.52
CA PRO A 98 -1.33 2.89 -16.44
C PRO A 98 -2.45 2.00 -15.92
N LEU A 99 -3.04 1.21 -16.81
CA LEU A 99 -3.95 0.12 -16.43
C LEU A 99 -3.21 -0.91 -15.55
N ASN A 100 -3.95 -1.64 -14.75
CA ASN A 100 -3.43 -2.71 -13.88
C ASN A 100 -2.34 -2.23 -12.88
N THR A 101 -2.54 -1.06 -12.28
CA THR A 101 -1.62 -0.46 -11.29
C THR A 101 -2.28 -0.16 -9.94
N GLY A 102 -3.42 -0.75 -9.68
CA GLY A 102 -4.20 -0.55 -8.47
C GLY A 102 -3.79 -1.44 -7.29
N THR A 103 -4.79 -1.98 -6.60
CA THR A 103 -4.63 -2.93 -5.50
C THR A 103 -5.50 -4.16 -5.77
N GLU A 104 -4.94 -5.33 -5.58
CA GLU A 104 -5.66 -6.59 -5.55
C GLU A 104 -5.96 -6.95 -4.10
N VAL A 105 -7.20 -7.33 -3.83
CA VAL A 105 -7.63 -7.88 -2.55
C VAL A 105 -8.16 -9.28 -2.83
N VAL A 106 -7.55 -10.28 -2.21
CA VAL A 106 -7.93 -11.68 -2.41
C VAL A 106 -9.28 -11.93 -1.69
N GLY A 107 -10.21 -12.59 -2.39
CA GLY A 107 -11.60 -12.72 -1.96
C GLY A 107 -11.80 -13.50 -0.66
N ASP A 108 -13.05 -13.53 -0.18
CA ASP A 108 -13.48 -14.09 1.11
C ASP A 108 -13.27 -15.62 1.27
N THR A 109 -12.93 -16.34 0.20
CA THR A 109 -12.68 -17.77 0.24
C THR A 109 -11.40 -18.18 0.98
N TYR A 110 -10.51 -17.24 1.17
CA TYR A 110 -9.36 -17.44 2.03
C TYR A 110 -9.65 -16.85 3.42
N HIS A 111 -10.44 -17.55 4.21
CA HIS A 111 -10.35 -17.42 5.66
C HIS A 111 -8.91 -17.79 6.01
N VAL A 112 -8.10 -16.79 6.21
CA VAL A 112 -6.71 -16.98 6.63
C VAL A 112 -6.77 -17.42 8.09
N HIS A 113 -7.06 -18.69 8.30
CA HIS A 113 -6.77 -19.30 9.59
C HIS A 113 -5.30 -19.06 9.90
N ASP A 114 -4.98 -18.72 11.15
CA ASP A 114 -3.61 -18.58 11.66
C ASP A 114 -2.64 -19.68 11.18
N GLN A 115 -3.16 -20.88 10.92
CA GLN A 115 -2.41 -21.97 10.32
C GLN A 115 -1.96 -21.67 8.88
N TYR A 116 -2.72 -20.87 8.11
CA TYR A 116 -2.34 -20.51 6.75
C TYR A 116 -1.27 -19.41 6.74
N LEU A 117 -1.37 -18.43 7.63
CA LEU A 117 -0.32 -17.41 7.82
C LEU A 117 0.98 -18.06 8.30
N LYS A 118 0.91 -19.02 9.23
CA LYS A 118 2.06 -19.81 9.66
C LYS A 118 2.62 -20.71 8.56
N LYS A 119 1.78 -21.30 7.70
CA LYS A 119 2.19 -22.16 6.57
C LYS A 119 2.77 -21.35 5.41
N PHE A 120 2.30 -20.13 5.21
CA PHE A 120 2.85 -19.18 4.25
C PHE A 120 3.89 -18.28 4.87
N ASN A 121 4.42 -18.65 6.07
CA ASN A 121 5.44 -17.87 6.76
C ASN A 121 6.16 -16.98 5.75
N VAL A 122 5.50 -15.83 5.47
CA VAL A 122 6.08 -14.81 4.60
C VAL A 122 7.16 -14.26 5.47
N ASP A 123 8.32 -14.91 5.40
CA ASP A 123 9.52 -14.32 5.98
C ASP A 123 9.67 -12.97 5.27
N LYS A 124 9.08 -11.95 5.90
CA LYS A 124 9.11 -10.56 5.41
C LYS A 124 10.57 -10.19 5.08
N ARG A 125 11.56 -10.81 5.76
CA ARG A 125 13.00 -10.69 5.50
C ARG A 125 13.42 -11.18 4.10
N GLY A 126 12.75 -12.18 3.55
CA GLY A 126 13.03 -12.69 2.20
C GLY A 126 12.65 -11.77 1.05
N PHE A 127 11.90 -10.69 1.33
CA PHE A 127 11.43 -9.70 0.34
C PHE A 127 12.12 -8.33 0.50
N ILE A 128 13.25 -8.29 1.19
CA ILE A 128 14.04 -7.08 1.34
C ILE A 128 14.80 -6.81 0.05
N SER A 129 14.63 -5.62 -0.50
CA SER A 129 15.36 -5.16 -1.67
C SER A 129 16.14 -3.90 -1.35
N SER A 130 17.36 -3.82 -1.85
CA SER A 130 18.17 -2.60 -1.82
C SER A 130 18.05 -1.91 -3.18
N LYS A 131 17.61 -0.64 -3.21
CA LYS A 131 17.63 0.17 -4.45
C LYS A 131 19.02 0.26 -5.09
N LYS A 132 20.06 0.01 -4.33
CA LYS A 132 21.47 0.15 -4.75
C LYS A 132 21.99 -1.04 -5.54
N ASN A 133 21.29 -2.18 -5.56
CA ASN A 133 21.76 -3.37 -6.24
C ASN A 133 20.69 -3.93 -7.22
N PRO A 134 20.89 -3.81 -8.55
CA PRO A 134 19.94 -4.35 -9.54
C PRO A 134 19.72 -5.86 -9.42
N ILE A 135 20.72 -6.62 -8.96
CA ILE A 135 20.61 -8.07 -8.76
C ILE A 135 19.59 -8.36 -7.66
N ASP A 136 19.60 -7.59 -6.58
CA ASP A 136 18.65 -7.76 -5.47
C ASP A 136 17.22 -7.48 -5.94
N THR A 137 17.02 -6.49 -6.81
CA THR A 137 15.72 -6.18 -7.39
C THR A 137 15.21 -7.31 -8.29
N LEU A 138 16.08 -7.92 -9.10
CA LEU A 138 15.70 -9.08 -9.95
C LEU A 138 15.32 -10.30 -9.09
N VAL A 139 16.09 -10.58 -8.05
CA VAL A 139 15.81 -11.67 -7.10
C VAL A 139 14.49 -11.40 -6.37
N TYR A 140 14.28 -10.19 -5.89
CA TYR A 140 13.02 -9.75 -5.29
C TYR A 140 11.85 -10.00 -6.23
N ASN A 141 11.89 -9.47 -7.46
CA ASN A 141 10.81 -9.58 -8.42
C ASN A 141 10.46 -11.05 -8.76
N ARG A 142 11.47 -11.92 -8.88
CA ARG A 142 11.26 -13.35 -9.12
C ARG A 142 10.58 -14.03 -7.93
N ARG A 143 11.00 -13.73 -6.72
CA ARG A 143 10.41 -14.26 -5.48
C ARG A 143 8.96 -13.80 -5.30
N VAL A 144 8.69 -12.53 -5.52
CA VAL A 144 7.34 -11.94 -5.43
C VAL A 144 6.40 -12.63 -6.40
N LYS A 145 6.78 -12.74 -7.68
CA LYS A 145 5.94 -13.43 -8.69
C LYS A 145 5.62 -14.86 -8.30
N ARG A 146 6.63 -15.63 -7.84
CA ARG A 146 6.44 -17.00 -7.37
C ARG A 146 5.55 -17.09 -6.13
N HIS A 147 5.65 -16.13 -5.21
CA HIS A 147 4.79 -16.07 -4.04
C HIS A 147 3.35 -15.75 -4.43
N ASN A 148 3.17 -14.70 -5.22
CA ASN A 148 1.86 -14.17 -5.61
C ASN A 148 1.06 -15.14 -6.48
N SER A 149 1.71 -15.99 -7.29
CA SER A 149 1.03 -17.00 -8.13
C SER A 149 0.20 -18.04 -7.36
N ARG A 150 0.31 -18.06 -6.02
CA ARG A 150 -0.49 -18.92 -5.15
C ARG A 150 -1.86 -18.34 -4.81
N PHE A 151 -2.08 -17.06 -5.09
CA PHE A 151 -3.30 -16.34 -4.77
C PHE A 151 -4.06 -16.07 -6.07
N THR A 152 -5.26 -16.65 -6.19
CA THR A 152 -6.11 -16.57 -7.38
C THR A 152 -7.33 -15.71 -7.10
N ASP A 153 -8.01 -15.30 -8.16
CA ASP A 153 -9.31 -14.62 -8.13
C ASP A 153 -9.39 -13.38 -7.23
N PRO A 154 -8.42 -12.44 -7.33
CA PRO A 154 -8.48 -11.22 -6.56
C PRO A 154 -9.57 -10.28 -7.07
N CYS A 155 -10.20 -9.55 -6.15
CA CYS A 155 -10.94 -8.34 -6.49
C CYS A 155 -9.95 -7.23 -6.84
N ILE A 156 -10.07 -6.65 -8.03
CA ILE A 156 -9.15 -5.64 -8.53
C ILE A 156 -9.74 -4.25 -8.32
N ILE A 157 -9.08 -3.43 -7.52
CA ILE A 157 -9.41 -2.02 -7.31
C ILE A 157 -8.42 -1.17 -8.13
N SER A 158 -8.90 -0.59 -9.23
CA SER A 158 -8.05 0.21 -10.11
C SER A 158 -7.55 1.48 -9.44
N ASN A 159 -6.30 1.85 -9.71
CA ASN A 159 -5.73 3.14 -9.34
C ASN A 159 -6.52 4.25 -10.08
N LYS A 160 -7.09 5.17 -9.32
CA LYS A 160 -7.78 6.35 -9.81
C LYS A 160 -7.54 7.50 -8.85
N PHE A 161 -7.21 8.67 -9.36
CA PHE A 161 -6.98 9.86 -8.55
C PHE A 161 -8.13 10.10 -7.57
N ASN A 162 -7.80 10.31 -6.29
CA ASN A 162 -8.74 10.50 -5.19
C ASN A 162 -9.70 9.32 -4.94
N ARG A 163 -9.37 8.12 -5.39
CA ARG A 163 -10.04 6.91 -4.94
C ARG A 163 -9.41 6.44 -3.64
N THR A 164 -10.25 6.17 -2.66
CA THR A 164 -9.85 5.57 -1.38
C THR A 164 -10.41 4.16 -1.28
N LEU A 165 -9.55 3.22 -0.93
CA LEU A 165 -9.87 1.86 -0.60
C LEU A 165 -9.67 1.66 0.90
N ILE A 166 -10.67 1.12 1.59
CA ILE A 166 -10.65 0.78 3.02
C ILE A 166 -11.04 -0.69 3.17
N PHE A 167 -10.27 -1.46 3.91
CA PHE A 167 -10.55 -2.87 4.16
C PHE A 167 -9.96 -3.33 5.50
N TYR A 168 -10.46 -4.45 6.03
CA TYR A 168 -9.87 -5.08 7.20
C TYR A 168 -8.44 -5.55 6.86
N GLY A 169 -7.47 -5.17 7.70
CA GLY A 169 -6.05 -5.43 7.47
C GLY A 169 -5.72 -6.91 7.29
N GLU A 170 -6.46 -7.80 7.95
CA GLU A 170 -6.32 -9.26 7.81
C GLU A 170 -6.56 -9.80 6.37
N ARG A 171 -7.21 -9.02 5.49
CA ARG A 171 -7.42 -9.43 4.10
C ARG A 171 -6.10 -9.46 3.35
N ILE A 172 -5.85 -10.58 2.68
CA ILE A 172 -4.67 -10.70 1.82
C ILE A 172 -4.82 -9.74 0.66
N HIS A 173 -3.82 -8.90 0.47
CA HIS A 173 -3.82 -7.90 -0.59
C HIS A 173 -2.41 -7.65 -1.12
N ARG A 174 -2.34 -7.01 -2.29
CA ARG A 174 -1.10 -6.51 -2.86
C ARG A 174 -1.32 -5.31 -3.76
N ALA A 175 -0.30 -4.46 -3.91
CA ALA A 175 -0.27 -3.52 -5.02
C ALA A 175 -0.02 -4.28 -6.33
N GLN A 176 -0.77 -3.93 -7.38
CA GLN A 176 -0.49 -4.38 -8.74
C GLN A 176 0.81 -3.76 -9.26
N ASN A 177 1.07 -3.88 -10.55
CA ASN A 177 2.28 -3.39 -11.19
C ASN A 177 2.66 -1.96 -10.77
N PHE A 178 3.93 -1.78 -10.43
CA PHE A 178 4.49 -0.47 -10.15
C PHE A 178 4.93 0.21 -11.45
N PHE A 179 4.96 1.53 -11.45
CA PHE A 179 5.25 2.33 -12.63
C PHE A 179 6.03 3.60 -12.28
N GLY A 180 6.49 4.30 -13.32
CA GLY A 180 7.26 5.53 -13.18
C GLY A 180 8.70 5.31 -12.75
N THR A 181 9.47 6.39 -12.66
CA THR A 181 10.91 6.39 -12.41
C THR A 181 11.36 7.46 -11.43
N ASN A 182 10.41 8.27 -10.95
CA ASN A 182 10.66 9.32 -9.97
C ASN A 182 9.38 9.60 -9.17
N LEU A 183 9.49 10.39 -8.11
CA LEU A 183 8.38 10.71 -7.22
C LEU A 183 7.15 11.27 -7.94
N ALA A 184 7.34 12.09 -8.97
CA ALA A 184 6.22 12.77 -9.65
C ALA A 184 5.38 11.83 -10.53
N ASN A 185 6.00 10.77 -11.07
CA ASN A 185 5.38 9.86 -12.04
C ASN A 185 5.29 8.40 -11.58
N SER A 186 5.81 8.04 -10.41
CA SER A 186 5.68 6.71 -9.83
C SER A 186 4.32 6.50 -9.13
N ARG A 187 4.03 5.26 -8.73
CA ARG A 187 2.84 4.98 -7.92
C ARG A 187 2.94 5.73 -6.60
N LEU A 188 2.07 6.73 -6.43
CA LEU A 188 1.99 7.59 -5.24
C LEU A 188 0.68 7.34 -4.51
N THR A 189 0.75 7.00 -3.23
CA THR A 189 -0.41 6.75 -2.37
C THR A 189 -0.26 7.40 -1.00
N LEU A 190 -1.38 7.73 -0.37
CA LEU A 190 -1.46 7.98 1.06
C LEU A 190 -1.97 6.68 1.70
N ILE A 191 -1.20 6.14 2.65
CA ILE A 191 -1.51 4.90 3.36
C ILE A 191 -1.71 5.22 4.83
N ALA A 192 -2.74 4.64 5.43
CA ALA A 192 -2.98 4.73 6.86
C ALA A 192 -3.42 3.38 7.43
N PHE A 193 -2.97 3.08 8.65
CA PHE A 193 -3.32 1.90 9.42
C PHE A 193 -3.99 2.30 10.72
N PHE A 194 -5.05 1.58 11.07
CA PHE A 194 -5.86 1.84 12.27
C PHE A 194 -6.10 0.55 13.04
N ASP A 195 -6.03 0.65 14.37
CA ASP A 195 -6.37 -0.41 15.34
C ASP A 195 -7.66 -0.12 16.11
#